data_bbeb61150c1c45dd9bcadf7ae3405d2c
#
_entry.id   bbeb61150c1c45dd9bcadf7ae3405d2c
#
_cell.length_a   1.000
_cell.length_b   1.000
_cell.length_c   1.000
_cell.angle_alpha   90.00
_cell.angle_beta   90.00
_cell.angle_gamma   90.00
#
_symmetry.space_group_name_H-M   'P 1'
#
loop_
_entity.id
_entity.type
_entity.pdbx_description
1 polymer ?
#
loop_
_entity_poly.entity_id
_entity_poly.type
_entity_poly.pdbx_seq_one_letter_code
_entity_poly.pdbx_strand_id
1 'polypeptide(L)'
;MIVQSFKMAFSSITSNKLRSFLTMLGIIIGVMSVVVLISIVNGTTSSVTSQIEDMGSNLLTVNVRDTRYGSISMSDLTEIEDEYDTIAHTAPVLTSPQTAKAGTNTYSATITGTTPSMQSIKETELASGRYLKTPDIESGTAVAVIGYTV
;
A
#
# COMPACT_ATOMS: atom_id res chain seq x y z
N MET A 1 43.69 39.32 -8.26
CA MET A 1 44.24 38.09 -7.66
C MET A 1 43.39 36.85 -7.97
N ILE A 2 42.07 36.80 -7.67
CA ILE A 2 41.23 35.60 -7.88
C ILE A 2 41.19 35.14 -9.34
N VAL A 3 41.05 36.04 -10.31
CA VAL A 3 41.00 35.72 -11.75
C VAL A 3 42.34 35.13 -12.25
N GLN A 4 43.46 35.59 -11.74
CA GLN A 4 44.78 35.04 -12.07
C GLN A 4 44.96 33.61 -11.53
N SER A 5 44.51 33.37 -10.29
CA SER A 5 44.53 32.02 -9.69
C SER A 5 43.69 31.05 -10.46
N PHE A 6 42.48 31.46 -10.91
CA PHE A 6 41.61 30.67 -11.77
C PHE A 6 42.26 30.32 -13.11
N LYS A 7 42.90 31.28 -13.76
CA LYS A 7 43.58 31.09 -15.04
C LYS A 7 44.78 30.15 -14.92
N MET A 8 45.56 30.23 -13.82
CA MET A 8 46.65 29.30 -13.55
C MET A 8 46.15 27.89 -13.23
N ALA A 9 45.05 27.74 -12.46
CA ALA A 9 44.47 26.45 -12.19
C ALA A 9 43.95 25.77 -13.47
N PHE A 10 43.27 26.52 -14.34
CA PHE A 10 42.78 26.02 -15.62
C PHE A 10 43.93 25.63 -16.58
N SER A 11 44.99 26.41 -16.63
CA SER A 11 46.18 26.08 -17.40
C SER A 11 46.88 24.82 -16.89
N SER A 12 46.93 24.60 -15.59
CA SER A 12 47.51 23.42 -14.98
C SER A 12 46.71 22.14 -15.31
N ILE A 13 45.37 22.25 -15.37
CA ILE A 13 44.47 21.13 -15.76
C ILE A 13 44.71 20.79 -17.24
N THR A 14 44.82 21.79 -18.10
CA THR A 14 44.96 21.54 -19.56
C THR A 14 46.35 21.07 -19.97
N SER A 15 47.41 21.34 -19.18
CA SER A 15 48.77 20.86 -19.45
C SER A 15 48.97 19.35 -19.12
N ASN A 16 48.18 18.77 -18.23
CA ASN A 16 48.23 17.36 -17.87
C ASN A 16 46.87 16.67 -18.05
N LYS A 17 46.32 16.70 -19.24
CA LYS A 17 44.93 16.25 -19.55
C LYS A 17 44.60 14.86 -19.07
N LEU A 18 45.50 13.89 -19.24
CA LEU A 18 45.28 12.49 -18.84
C LEU A 18 45.16 12.32 -17.32
N ARG A 19 46.05 13.03 -16.56
CA ARG A 19 46.01 12.97 -15.08
C ARG A 19 44.73 13.64 -14.55
N SER A 20 44.40 14.81 -15.09
CA SER A 20 43.21 15.55 -14.67
C SER A 20 41.94 14.78 -15.02
N PHE A 21 41.87 14.14 -16.18
CA PHE A 21 40.75 13.30 -16.59
C PHE A 21 40.57 12.09 -15.65
N LEU A 22 41.68 11.37 -15.36
CA LEU A 22 41.64 10.20 -14.46
C LEU A 22 41.23 10.56 -13.03
N THR A 23 41.71 11.70 -12.50
CA THR A 23 41.35 12.16 -11.15
C THR A 23 39.88 12.59 -11.10
N MET A 24 39.38 13.35 -12.08
CA MET A 24 37.96 13.70 -12.18
C MET A 24 37.08 12.49 -12.30
N LEU A 25 37.47 11.52 -13.16
CA LEU A 25 36.72 10.26 -13.34
C LEU A 25 36.63 9.49 -12.03
N GLY A 26 37.74 9.39 -11.28
CA GLY A 26 37.73 8.72 -9.98
C GLY A 26 36.79 9.38 -8.96
N ILE A 27 36.80 10.72 -8.89
CA ILE A 27 35.89 11.46 -8.01
C ILE A 27 34.42 11.27 -8.44
N ILE A 28 34.12 11.36 -9.73
CA ILE A 28 32.77 11.18 -10.27
C ILE A 28 32.26 9.79 -9.94
N ILE A 29 33.04 8.75 -10.20
CA ILE A 29 32.66 7.36 -9.91
C ILE A 29 32.45 7.17 -8.39
N GLY A 30 33.34 7.72 -7.57
CA GLY A 30 33.22 7.63 -6.11
C GLY A 30 31.95 8.27 -5.58
N VAL A 31 31.67 9.51 -5.97
CA VAL A 31 30.45 10.23 -5.53
C VAL A 31 29.19 9.55 -6.10
N MET A 32 29.20 9.18 -7.38
CA MET A 32 28.06 8.53 -8.02
C MET A 32 27.72 7.19 -7.35
N SER A 33 28.73 6.40 -6.98
CA SER A 33 28.52 5.12 -6.29
C SER A 33 27.78 5.29 -4.95
N VAL A 34 28.17 6.30 -4.17
CA VAL A 34 27.53 6.60 -2.88
C VAL A 34 26.10 7.08 -3.08
N VAL A 35 25.88 7.99 -4.03
CA VAL A 35 24.54 8.53 -4.33
C VAL A 35 23.60 7.41 -4.80
N VAL A 36 24.07 6.55 -5.71
CA VAL A 36 23.28 5.41 -6.21
C VAL A 36 22.94 4.46 -5.08
N LEU A 37 23.91 4.13 -4.21
CA LEU A 37 23.68 3.24 -3.07
C LEU A 37 22.60 3.80 -2.13
N ILE A 38 22.71 5.07 -1.75
CA ILE A 38 21.72 5.73 -0.89
C ILE A 38 20.33 5.76 -1.56
N SER A 39 20.29 6.05 -2.86
CA SER A 39 19.03 6.08 -3.62
C SER A 39 18.34 4.72 -3.66
N ILE A 40 19.11 3.64 -3.86
CA ILE A 40 18.57 2.27 -3.86
C ILE A 40 18.03 1.93 -2.47
N VAL A 41 18.80 2.20 -1.41
CA VAL A 41 18.36 1.91 -0.03
C VAL A 41 17.07 2.66 0.31
N ASN A 42 17.00 3.96 0.04
CA ASN A 42 15.81 4.75 0.30
C ASN A 42 14.60 4.27 -0.53
N GLY A 43 14.80 3.97 -1.81
CA GLY A 43 13.74 3.45 -2.67
C GLY A 43 13.21 2.10 -2.19
N THR A 44 14.10 1.18 -1.80
CA THR A 44 13.72 -0.13 -1.27
C THR A 44 12.97 0.00 0.06
N THR A 45 13.47 0.85 0.98
CA THR A 45 12.82 1.09 2.28
C THR A 45 11.43 1.66 2.10
N SER A 46 11.27 2.66 1.24
CA SER A 46 9.96 3.24 0.93
C SER A 46 8.99 2.20 0.36
N SER A 47 9.45 1.38 -0.57
CA SER A 47 8.63 0.32 -1.17
C SER A 47 8.19 -0.73 -0.16
N VAL A 48 9.09 -1.15 0.76
CA VAL A 48 8.76 -2.10 1.83
C VAL A 48 7.81 -1.49 2.85
N THR A 49 8.02 -0.24 3.24
CA THR A 49 7.13 0.47 4.17
C THR A 49 5.72 0.57 3.59
N SER A 50 5.60 0.99 2.33
CA SER A 50 4.32 1.05 1.62
C SER A 50 3.60 -0.29 1.60
N GLN A 51 4.31 -1.39 1.30
CA GLN A 51 3.72 -2.74 1.32
C GLN A 51 3.24 -3.16 2.70
N ILE A 52 3.94 -2.75 3.77
CA ILE A 52 3.51 -3.04 5.16
C ILE A 52 2.28 -2.19 5.51
N GLU A 53 2.24 -0.94 5.11
CA GLU A 53 1.09 -0.05 5.29
C GLU A 53 -0.14 -0.58 4.54
N ASP A 54 0.02 -1.02 3.29
CA ASP A 54 -1.04 -1.64 2.48
C ASP A 54 -1.59 -2.95 3.09
N MET A 55 -0.80 -3.65 3.90
CA MET A 55 -1.24 -4.84 4.65
C MET A 55 -2.12 -4.50 5.86
N GLY A 56 -2.30 -3.21 6.18
CA GLY A 56 -3.11 -2.75 7.31
C GLY A 56 -2.40 -2.91 8.64
N SER A 57 -1.33 -2.13 8.86
CA SER A 57 -0.57 -2.14 10.13
C SER A 57 -1.42 -1.82 11.36
N ASN A 58 -2.56 -1.17 11.17
CA ASN A 58 -3.53 -0.81 12.21
C ASN A 58 -4.78 -1.70 12.21
N LEU A 59 -4.73 -2.86 11.54
CA LEU A 59 -5.86 -3.77 11.45
C LEU A 59 -5.82 -4.83 12.56
N LEU A 60 -6.85 -4.84 13.40
CA LEU A 60 -7.07 -5.90 14.37
C LEU A 60 -8.18 -6.84 13.87
N THR A 61 -7.82 -8.10 13.65
CA THR A 61 -8.80 -9.13 13.29
C THR A 61 -9.21 -9.92 14.53
N VAL A 62 -10.48 -9.82 14.91
CA VAL A 62 -11.06 -10.55 16.04
C VAL A 62 -11.89 -11.72 15.52
N ASN A 63 -11.50 -12.94 15.88
CA ASN A 63 -12.24 -14.14 15.55
C ASN A 63 -13.12 -14.58 16.72
N VAL A 64 -14.43 -14.42 16.59
CA VAL A 64 -15.40 -14.84 17.61
C VAL A 64 -15.79 -16.29 17.35
N ARG A 65 -15.43 -17.18 18.27
CA ARG A 65 -15.68 -18.63 18.17
C ARG A 65 -16.66 -19.15 19.22
N ASP A 66 -16.93 -18.40 20.27
CA ASP A 66 -17.78 -18.83 21.37
C ASP A 66 -19.17 -18.23 21.26
N THR A 67 -20.16 -19.08 21.00
CA THR A 67 -21.57 -18.69 20.90
C THR A 67 -22.30 -18.66 22.25
N ARG A 68 -21.61 -18.91 23.37
CA ARG A 68 -22.22 -18.90 24.71
C ARG A 68 -22.75 -17.54 25.10
N TYR A 69 -22.19 -16.47 24.59
CA TYR A 69 -22.58 -15.09 24.90
C TYR A 69 -23.38 -14.41 23.78
N GLY A 70 -23.80 -15.17 22.76
CA GLY A 70 -24.50 -14.65 21.59
C GLY A 70 -23.57 -14.36 20.40
N SER A 71 -24.19 -14.02 19.28
CA SER A 71 -23.46 -13.53 18.10
C SER A 71 -23.28 -12.02 18.19
N ILE A 72 -22.15 -11.51 17.75
CA ILE A 72 -21.96 -10.05 17.61
C ILE A 72 -22.96 -9.54 16.57
N SER A 73 -23.73 -8.53 16.95
CA SER A 73 -24.68 -7.85 16.09
C SER A 73 -24.07 -6.61 15.43
N MET A 74 -24.74 -6.06 14.43
CA MET A 74 -24.30 -4.78 13.83
C MET A 74 -24.35 -3.60 14.81
N SER A 75 -25.30 -3.65 15.78
CA SER A 75 -25.41 -2.64 16.83
C SER A 75 -24.21 -2.66 17.77
N ASP A 76 -23.70 -3.85 18.11
CA ASP A 76 -22.53 -3.99 18.98
C ASP A 76 -21.27 -3.40 18.32
N LEU A 77 -21.15 -3.52 17.01
CA LEU A 77 -20.04 -2.91 16.26
C LEU A 77 -20.11 -1.37 16.28
N THR A 78 -21.31 -0.83 16.14
CA THR A 78 -21.52 0.63 16.21
C THR A 78 -21.24 1.14 17.64
N GLU A 79 -21.67 0.42 18.66
CA GLU A 79 -21.39 0.76 20.05
C GLU A 79 -19.89 0.78 20.36
N ILE A 80 -19.13 -0.18 19.81
CA ILE A 80 -17.67 -0.21 19.93
C ILE A 80 -17.01 1.00 19.25
N GLU A 81 -17.48 1.43 18.08
CA GLU A 81 -16.97 2.62 17.40
C GLU A 81 -17.26 3.89 18.23
N ASP A 82 -18.45 3.98 18.81
CA ASP A 82 -18.88 5.15 19.60
C ASP A 82 -18.20 5.21 20.97
N GLU A 83 -17.88 4.07 21.59
CA GLU A 83 -17.27 4.01 22.93
C GLU A 83 -15.76 4.25 22.91
N TYR A 84 -15.08 3.89 21.82
CA TYR A 84 -13.62 3.94 21.72
C TYR A 84 -13.12 4.82 20.57
N ASP A 85 -12.79 6.05 20.84
CA ASP A 85 -12.22 7.02 19.87
C ASP A 85 -10.95 6.52 19.14
N THR A 86 -10.31 5.48 19.66
CA THR A 86 -9.14 4.86 19.05
C THR A 86 -9.49 3.89 17.90
N ILE A 87 -10.77 3.52 17.78
CA ILE A 87 -11.28 2.63 16.75
C ILE A 87 -11.95 3.48 15.69
N ALA A 88 -11.30 3.65 14.56
CA ALA A 88 -11.82 4.48 13.48
C ALA A 88 -12.97 3.81 12.71
N HIS A 89 -12.86 2.50 12.46
CA HIS A 89 -13.88 1.73 11.72
C HIS A 89 -13.91 0.27 12.17
N THR A 90 -15.10 -0.29 12.17
CA THR A 90 -15.34 -1.74 12.32
C THR A 90 -16.02 -2.30 11.08
N ALA A 91 -15.75 -3.56 10.76
CA ALA A 91 -16.45 -4.28 9.72
C ALA A 91 -16.58 -5.76 10.05
N PRO A 92 -17.78 -6.33 10.00
CA PRO A 92 -17.94 -7.77 10.10
C PRO A 92 -17.43 -8.44 8.83
N VAL A 93 -16.85 -9.63 8.99
CA VAL A 93 -16.35 -10.43 7.87
C VAL A 93 -16.94 -11.84 7.97
N LEU A 94 -17.75 -12.21 7.00
CA LEU A 94 -18.26 -13.55 6.85
C LEU A 94 -17.73 -14.14 5.54
N THR A 95 -16.92 -15.17 5.63
CA THR A 95 -16.27 -15.78 4.47
C THR A 95 -16.88 -17.15 4.19
N SER A 96 -17.26 -17.38 2.94
CA SER A 96 -17.80 -18.67 2.48
C SER A 96 -17.19 -19.04 1.13
N PRO A 97 -16.62 -20.24 1.00
CA PRO A 97 -16.23 -20.78 -0.30
C PRO A 97 -17.48 -21.13 -1.11
N GLN A 98 -17.56 -20.62 -2.32
CA GLN A 98 -18.70 -20.82 -3.23
C GLN A 98 -18.22 -21.09 -4.65
N THR A 99 -19.12 -21.60 -5.46
CA THR A 99 -18.87 -21.82 -6.88
C THR A 99 -19.54 -20.72 -7.69
N ALA A 100 -18.74 -19.87 -8.31
CA ALA A 100 -19.23 -18.86 -9.24
C ALA A 100 -19.41 -19.47 -10.64
N LYS A 101 -20.51 -19.16 -11.31
CA LYS A 101 -20.80 -19.61 -12.66
C LYS A 101 -20.98 -18.42 -13.59
N ALA A 102 -20.20 -18.38 -14.66
CA ALA A 102 -20.32 -17.40 -15.73
C ALA A 102 -20.52 -18.12 -17.06
N GLY A 103 -21.76 -18.12 -17.57
CA GLY A 103 -22.15 -18.89 -18.75
C GLY A 103 -21.97 -20.40 -18.54
N THR A 104 -21.07 -21.03 -19.28
CA THR A 104 -20.72 -22.46 -19.18
C THR A 104 -19.54 -22.73 -18.25
N ASN A 105 -18.80 -21.68 -17.86
CA ASN A 105 -17.60 -21.81 -17.02
C ASN A 105 -17.95 -21.74 -15.54
N THR A 106 -17.24 -22.51 -14.75
CA THR A 106 -17.43 -22.64 -13.30
C THR A 106 -16.10 -22.37 -12.61
N TYR A 107 -16.11 -21.52 -11.59
CA TYR A 107 -14.92 -21.11 -10.85
C TYR A 107 -15.15 -21.28 -9.35
N SER A 108 -14.16 -21.78 -8.63
CA SER A 108 -14.18 -21.70 -7.17
C SER A 108 -13.85 -20.29 -6.73
N ALA A 109 -14.76 -19.65 -6.03
CA ALA A 109 -14.58 -18.29 -5.51
C ALA A 109 -14.85 -18.26 -4.01
N THR A 110 -14.12 -17.45 -3.29
CA THR A 110 -14.40 -17.15 -1.90
C THR A 110 -15.25 -15.89 -1.84
N ILE A 111 -16.48 -16.01 -1.36
CA ILE A 111 -17.36 -14.87 -1.15
C ILE A 111 -17.14 -14.35 0.27
N THR A 112 -16.86 -13.06 0.39
CA THR A 112 -16.72 -12.35 1.65
C THR A 112 -17.85 -11.36 1.79
N GLY A 113 -18.76 -11.62 2.74
CA GLY A 113 -19.78 -10.66 3.16
C GLY A 113 -19.19 -9.65 4.14
N THR A 114 -19.42 -8.37 3.92
CA THR A 114 -18.89 -7.29 4.72
C THR A 114 -19.69 -5.99 4.55
N THR A 115 -19.31 -4.94 5.26
CA THR A 115 -19.91 -3.59 5.19
C THR A 115 -19.07 -2.62 4.35
N PRO A 116 -19.61 -1.43 3.98
CA PRO A 116 -18.87 -0.39 3.28
C PRO A 116 -17.59 0.07 3.99
N SER A 117 -17.57 0.03 5.32
CA SER A 117 -16.41 0.38 6.16
C SER A 117 -15.14 -0.42 5.80
N MET A 118 -15.30 -1.63 5.25
CA MET A 118 -14.19 -2.47 4.82
C MET A 118 -13.33 -1.80 3.73
N GLN A 119 -13.92 -0.93 2.90
CA GLN A 119 -13.16 -0.18 1.90
C GLN A 119 -12.12 0.73 2.55
N SER A 120 -12.53 1.46 3.60
CA SER A 120 -11.64 2.33 4.36
C SER A 120 -10.61 1.55 5.17
N ILE A 121 -11.04 0.43 5.80
CA ILE A 121 -10.17 -0.44 6.61
C ILE A 121 -9.04 -1.06 5.78
N LYS A 122 -9.35 -1.49 4.55
CA LYS A 122 -8.37 -2.13 3.64
C LYS A 122 -7.82 -1.19 2.58
N GLU A 123 -8.19 0.09 2.61
CA GLU A 123 -7.77 1.09 1.62
C GLU A 123 -7.92 0.59 0.18
N THR A 124 -9.03 -0.15 -0.09
CA THR A 124 -9.21 -0.84 -1.37
C THR A 124 -9.52 0.15 -2.48
N GLU A 125 -8.64 0.24 -3.46
CA GLU A 125 -8.85 0.99 -4.69
C GLU A 125 -9.62 0.17 -5.72
N LEU A 126 -10.52 0.83 -6.43
CA LEU A 126 -11.35 0.23 -7.47
C LEU A 126 -10.84 0.61 -8.86
N ALA A 127 -10.61 -0.37 -9.70
CA ALA A 127 -10.25 -0.12 -11.10
C ALA A 127 -11.42 0.45 -11.90
N SER A 128 -12.67 0.10 -11.55
CA SER A 128 -13.89 0.59 -12.21
C SER A 128 -15.11 0.35 -11.31
N GLY A 129 -16.15 1.17 -11.47
CA GLY A 129 -17.40 1.02 -10.75
C GLY A 129 -17.40 1.70 -9.38
N ARG A 130 -18.11 1.11 -8.42
CA ARG A 130 -18.21 1.60 -7.04
C ARG A 130 -18.14 0.46 -6.03
N TYR A 131 -17.74 0.78 -4.82
CA TYR A 131 -17.82 -0.14 -3.69
C TYR A 131 -19.23 -0.23 -3.11
N LEU A 132 -19.43 -1.13 -2.15
CA LEU A 132 -20.67 -1.27 -1.40
C LEU A 132 -21.03 0.06 -0.72
N LYS A 133 -22.32 0.35 -0.61
CA LYS A 133 -22.85 1.50 0.10
C LYS A 133 -23.87 1.07 1.13
N THR A 134 -24.07 1.87 2.16
CA THR A 134 -25.05 1.63 3.21
C THR A 134 -26.47 1.30 2.66
N PRO A 135 -27.00 2.05 1.65
CA PRO A 135 -28.30 1.70 1.07
C PRO A 135 -28.39 0.31 0.44
N ASP A 136 -27.27 -0.24 -0.06
CA ASP A 136 -27.26 -1.58 -0.64
C ASP A 136 -27.50 -2.64 0.45
N ILE A 137 -26.97 -2.42 1.65
CA ILE A 137 -27.14 -3.30 2.80
C ILE A 137 -28.57 -3.17 3.37
N GLU A 138 -29.03 -1.95 3.57
CA GLU A 138 -30.35 -1.66 4.12
C GLU A 138 -31.49 -2.20 3.23
N SER A 139 -31.33 -2.09 1.92
CA SER A 139 -32.31 -2.59 0.94
C SER A 139 -32.14 -4.06 0.59
N GLY A 140 -31.08 -4.72 1.06
CA GLY A 140 -30.74 -6.10 0.70
C GLY A 140 -30.45 -6.29 -0.80
N THR A 141 -29.94 -5.26 -1.46
CA THR A 141 -29.64 -5.30 -2.89
C THR A 141 -28.44 -6.23 -3.15
N ALA A 142 -28.61 -7.17 -4.09
CA ALA A 142 -27.53 -8.09 -4.47
C ALA A 142 -26.48 -7.35 -5.31
N VAL A 143 -25.44 -6.85 -4.66
CA VAL A 143 -24.29 -6.18 -5.27
C VAL A 143 -23.00 -6.91 -4.88
N ALA A 144 -22.02 -6.93 -5.78
CA ALA A 144 -20.74 -7.54 -5.51
C ALA A 144 -19.60 -6.71 -6.11
N VAL A 145 -18.47 -6.68 -5.41
CA VAL A 145 -17.19 -6.21 -5.91
C VAL A 145 -16.34 -7.42 -6.24
N ILE A 146 -15.86 -7.50 -7.48
CA ILE A 146 -15.18 -8.68 -8.01
C ILE A 146 -13.71 -8.35 -8.19
N GLY A 147 -12.82 -9.25 -7.80
CA GLY A 147 -11.39 -9.13 -8.06
C GLY A 147 -11.08 -9.23 -9.56
N TYR A 148 -10.02 -8.58 -10.01
CA TYR A 148 -9.61 -8.55 -11.42
C TYR A 148 -9.30 -9.94 -12.01
N THR A 149 -8.96 -10.91 -11.16
CA THR A 149 -8.58 -12.27 -11.56
C THR A 149 -9.73 -13.29 -11.58
N VAL A 150 -10.97 -12.86 -11.36
CA VAL A 150 -12.15 -13.73 -11.32
C VAL A 150 -12.95 -13.71 -12.63
#